data_e946fdd3eb71b5595bfe8fc59d5067d6
#
_entry.id   e946fdd3eb71b5595bfe8fc59d5067d6
#
_cell.length_a   1.000
_cell.length_b   1.000
_cell.length_c   1.000
_cell.angle_alpha   90.00
_cell.angle_beta   90.00
_cell.angle_gamma   90.00
#
_symmetry.space_group_name_H-M   'P 1'
#
loop_
_entity.id
_entity.type
_entity.pdbx_description
1 polymer ?
#
loop_
_entity_poly.entity_id
_entity_poly.type
_entity_poly.pdbx_seq_one_letter_code
_entity_poly.pdbx_strand_id
1 'polypeptide(L)'
;MKRILVVSVAAISICAFLAGGSIAAEKKAMKTLSGEAEFKEHCAICHPDGGNIINPAKTLHKKDLDASGIKKSADIIEKMRKPGTGMTQFDKKTVPDKEAKAIAEYILKTFK
;
A
#
# COMPACT_ATOMS: atom_id res chain seq x y z
N MET A 1 3.61 -75.33 -33.20
CA MET A 1 3.71 -73.98 -33.69
C MET A 1 3.11 -73.00 -32.62
N LYS A 2 3.97 -72.39 -31.83
CA LYS A 2 3.54 -71.56 -30.75
C LYS A 2 3.72 -70.05 -31.19
N ARG A 3 2.64 -69.30 -31.34
CA ARG A 3 2.68 -67.93 -31.65
C ARG A 3 2.85 -67.14 -30.34
N ILE A 4 3.99 -66.47 -30.22
CA ILE A 4 4.29 -65.56 -29.09
C ILE A 4 3.70 -64.24 -29.40
N LEU A 5 2.73 -63.83 -28.58
CA LEU A 5 2.10 -62.50 -28.63
C LEU A 5 2.99 -61.55 -27.83
N VAL A 6 3.60 -60.61 -28.53
CA VAL A 6 4.37 -59.53 -27.87
C VAL A 6 3.41 -58.40 -27.53
N VAL A 7 3.15 -58.23 -26.25
CA VAL A 7 2.34 -57.10 -25.75
C VAL A 7 3.28 -55.92 -25.51
N SER A 8 3.17 -54.92 -26.37
CA SER A 8 3.88 -53.67 -26.20
C SER A 8 3.18 -52.81 -25.13
N VAL A 9 3.85 -52.63 -24.00
CA VAL A 9 3.42 -51.70 -22.95
C VAL A 9 3.86 -50.28 -23.36
N ALA A 10 2.92 -49.48 -23.79
CA ALA A 10 3.15 -48.06 -24.01
C ALA A 10 3.21 -47.35 -22.66
N ALA A 11 4.39 -46.87 -22.29
CA ALA A 11 4.56 -46.00 -21.13
C ALA A 11 4.00 -44.61 -21.42
N ILE A 12 2.89 -44.28 -20.81
CA ILE A 12 2.32 -42.93 -20.83
C ILE A 12 3.09 -42.08 -19.83
N SER A 13 3.95 -41.21 -20.35
CA SER A 13 4.66 -40.22 -19.56
C SER A 13 3.70 -39.08 -19.22
N ILE A 14 3.20 -39.08 -17.99
CA ILE A 14 2.41 -37.95 -17.47
C ILE A 14 3.39 -36.84 -17.09
N CYS A 15 3.56 -35.84 -17.97
CA CYS A 15 4.19 -34.58 -17.62
C CYS A 15 3.26 -33.85 -16.65
N ALA A 16 3.57 -33.90 -15.36
CA ALA A 16 2.97 -33.01 -14.37
C ALA A 16 3.48 -31.59 -14.61
N PHE A 17 2.67 -30.78 -15.25
CA PHE A 17 2.86 -29.33 -15.30
C PHE A 17 2.60 -28.79 -13.90
N LEU A 18 3.67 -28.57 -13.14
CA LEU A 18 3.62 -27.77 -11.91
C LEU A 18 3.40 -26.32 -12.34
N ALA A 19 2.14 -25.91 -12.35
CA ALA A 19 1.77 -24.52 -12.41
C ALA A 19 2.27 -23.84 -11.12
N GLY A 20 3.46 -23.26 -11.18
CA GLY A 20 3.97 -22.37 -10.16
C GLY A 20 3.13 -21.11 -10.14
N GLY A 21 2.03 -21.17 -9.40
CA GLY A 21 1.16 -20.01 -9.18
C GLY A 21 1.94 -18.90 -8.46
N SER A 22 1.93 -17.73 -9.06
CA SER A 22 2.65 -16.54 -8.62
C SER A 22 2.15 -16.03 -7.27
N ILE A 23 2.77 -16.46 -6.19
CA ILE A 23 2.48 -15.96 -4.82
C ILE A 23 2.91 -14.49 -4.66
N ALA A 24 3.76 -13.98 -5.55
CA ALA A 24 4.25 -12.60 -5.50
C ALA A 24 3.16 -11.53 -5.76
N ALA A 25 2.10 -11.83 -6.52
CA ALA A 25 1.02 -10.90 -6.82
C ALA A 25 0.08 -10.67 -5.62
N GLU A 26 -0.14 -11.67 -4.78
CA GLU A 26 -0.98 -11.57 -3.58
C GLU A 26 -0.35 -10.73 -2.47
N LYS A 27 0.97 -10.83 -2.27
CA LYS A 27 1.68 -9.99 -1.29
C LYS A 27 1.62 -8.51 -1.62
N LYS A 28 1.61 -8.13 -2.91
CA LYS A 28 1.50 -6.74 -3.34
C LYS A 28 0.08 -6.19 -3.14
N ALA A 29 -0.96 -6.99 -3.34
CA ALA A 29 -2.35 -6.59 -3.11
C ALA A 29 -2.69 -6.41 -1.62
N MET A 30 -2.09 -7.17 -0.71
CA MET A 30 -2.27 -7.00 0.75
C MET A 30 -1.52 -5.80 1.32
N LYS A 31 -0.44 -5.32 0.69
CA LYS A 31 0.32 -4.14 1.13
C LYS A 31 -0.45 -2.84 0.87
N THR A 32 -1.31 -2.79 -0.13
CA THR A 32 -2.01 -1.58 -0.60
C THR A 32 -3.21 -1.13 0.25
N LEU A 33 -3.53 -1.81 1.34
CA LEU A 33 -4.70 -1.50 2.18
C LEU A 33 -4.36 -1.04 3.60
N SER A 34 -3.08 -1.00 3.97
CA SER A 34 -2.66 -0.53 5.29
C SER A 34 -2.29 0.94 5.25
N GLY A 35 -3.10 1.80 5.87
CA GLY A 35 -2.79 3.22 6.00
C GLY A 35 -1.43 3.47 6.67
N GLU A 36 -1.01 2.60 7.59
CA GLU A 36 0.32 2.66 8.20
C GLU A 36 1.43 2.40 7.18
N ALA A 37 1.31 1.37 6.34
CA ALA A 37 2.32 1.05 5.34
C ALA A 37 2.46 2.17 4.31
N GLU A 38 1.34 2.69 3.82
CA GLU A 38 1.32 3.81 2.88
C GLU A 38 1.85 5.11 3.51
N PHE A 39 1.52 5.36 4.79
CA PHE A 39 2.09 6.49 5.54
C PHE A 39 3.62 6.37 5.65
N LYS A 40 4.13 5.20 5.98
CA LYS A 40 5.58 4.96 6.06
C LYS A 40 6.28 5.17 4.72
N GLU A 41 5.65 4.77 3.63
CA GLU A 41 6.23 4.88 2.29
C GLU A 41 6.24 6.32 1.76
N HIS A 42 5.16 7.08 1.97
CA HIS A 42 4.96 8.37 1.34
C HIS A 42 5.11 9.59 2.26
N CYS A 43 4.91 9.41 3.56
CA CYS A 43 4.77 10.53 4.48
C CYS A 43 5.85 10.59 5.56
N ALA A 44 6.28 9.44 6.07
CA ALA A 44 7.16 9.36 7.24
C ALA A 44 8.52 10.02 7.06
N ILE A 45 9.02 10.17 5.84
CA ILE A 45 10.29 10.85 5.56
C ILE A 45 10.27 12.32 6.00
N CYS A 46 9.12 12.99 5.85
CA CYS A 46 8.93 14.38 6.29
C CYS A 46 8.13 14.49 7.60
N HIS A 47 7.34 13.48 7.92
CA HIS A 47 6.48 13.40 9.10
C HIS A 47 6.84 12.21 10.01
N PRO A 48 8.10 12.10 10.47
CA PRO A 48 8.49 11.01 11.38
C PRO A 48 7.66 11.11 12.66
N ASP A 49 7.06 9.99 13.07
CA ASP A 49 6.20 9.89 14.26
C ASP A 49 5.07 10.95 14.32
N GLY A 50 4.58 11.37 13.16
CA GLY A 50 3.57 12.41 13.06
C GLY A 50 4.10 13.84 13.21
N GLY A 51 5.42 14.00 13.30
CA GLY A 51 6.06 15.32 13.34
C GLY A 51 6.07 16.03 11.99
N ASN A 52 6.92 17.03 11.87
CA ASN A 52 7.18 17.74 10.63
C ASN A 52 8.59 18.31 10.66
N ILE A 53 9.48 17.79 9.82
CA ILE A 53 10.89 18.20 9.79
C ILE A 53 11.10 19.59 9.15
N ILE A 54 10.16 20.03 8.31
CA ILE A 54 10.23 21.33 7.63
C ILE A 54 9.68 22.44 8.51
N ASN A 55 8.56 22.18 9.21
CA ASN A 55 7.95 23.12 10.11
C ASN A 55 7.47 22.41 11.39
N PRO A 56 8.31 22.36 12.43
CA PRO A 56 7.99 21.67 13.68
C PRO A 56 6.75 22.19 14.41
N ALA A 57 6.27 23.38 14.09
CA ALA A 57 5.04 23.94 14.65
C ALA A 57 3.76 23.45 13.96
N LYS A 58 3.89 22.71 12.84
CA LYS A 58 2.77 22.18 12.06
C LYS A 58 2.89 20.66 11.90
N THR A 59 2.65 19.96 12.98
CA THR A 59 2.73 18.49 13.00
C THR A 59 1.41 17.83 12.56
N LEU A 60 1.41 16.51 12.45
CA LEU A 60 0.20 15.71 12.20
C LEU A 60 -0.54 15.36 13.51
N HIS A 61 -0.06 15.82 14.65
CA HIS A 61 -0.77 15.61 15.90
C HIS A 61 -2.09 16.39 15.92
N LYS A 62 -3.09 15.79 16.57
CA LYS A 62 -4.46 16.31 16.59
C LYS A 62 -4.55 17.80 16.94
N LYS A 63 -3.77 18.25 17.93
CA LYS A 63 -3.74 19.66 18.35
C LYS A 63 -3.37 20.60 17.21
N ASP A 64 -2.34 20.26 16.45
CA ASP A 64 -1.84 21.10 15.36
C ASP A 64 -2.72 21.01 14.12
N LEU A 65 -3.29 19.81 13.86
CA LEU A 65 -4.29 19.62 12.82
C LEU A 65 -5.53 20.48 13.10
N ASP A 66 -6.07 20.44 14.31
CA ASP A 66 -7.24 21.22 14.71
C ASP A 66 -6.97 22.73 14.61
N ALA A 67 -5.79 23.19 15.04
CA ALA A 67 -5.36 24.57 14.90
C ALA A 67 -5.24 25.02 13.43
N SER A 68 -4.97 24.09 12.53
CA SER A 68 -4.90 24.31 11.08
C SER A 68 -6.24 24.12 10.36
N GLY A 69 -7.33 23.86 11.10
CA GLY A 69 -8.67 23.62 10.53
C GLY A 69 -8.85 22.23 9.90
N ILE A 70 -7.92 21.31 10.12
CA ILE A 70 -7.94 19.94 9.57
C ILE A 70 -8.59 19.02 10.62
N LYS A 71 -9.82 18.58 10.36
CA LYS A 71 -10.62 17.83 11.35
C LYS A 71 -11.05 16.45 10.89
N LYS A 72 -11.02 16.18 9.58
CA LYS A 72 -11.50 14.95 8.97
C LYS A 72 -10.59 14.45 7.85
N SER A 73 -10.75 13.21 7.47
CA SER A 73 -9.94 12.59 6.41
C SER A 73 -9.94 13.39 5.10
N ALA A 74 -11.08 13.96 4.72
CA ALA A 74 -11.18 14.77 3.51
C ALA A 74 -10.25 15.99 3.53
N ASP A 75 -10.07 16.62 4.69
CA ASP A 75 -9.20 17.79 4.83
C ASP A 75 -7.73 17.40 4.66
N ILE A 76 -7.34 16.23 5.18
CA ILE A 76 -5.99 15.68 5.00
C ILE A 76 -5.74 15.35 3.53
N ILE A 77 -6.71 14.70 2.87
CA ILE A 77 -6.61 14.35 1.44
C ILE A 77 -6.48 15.62 0.61
N GLU A 78 -7.22 16.66 0.92
CA GLU A 78 -7.11 17.96 0.23
C GLU A 78 -5.69 18.54 0.38
N LYS A 79 -5.08 18.44 1.57
CA LYS A 79 -3.68 18.85 1.79
C LYS A 79 -2.70 18.01 0.97
N MET A 80 -2.92 16.73 0.81
CA MET A 80 -2.10 15.89 -0.08
C MET A 80 -2.19 16.37 -1.53
N ARG A 81 -3.38 16.75 -1.99
CA ARG A 81 -3.65 17.19 -3.39
C ARG A 81 -3.21 18.65 -3.63
N LYS A 82 -3.35 19.49 -2.62
CA LYS A 82 -3.01 20.93 -2.65
C LYS A 82 -2.21 21.29 -1.40
N PRO A 83 -0.95 20.89 -1.31
CA PRO A 83 -0.12 21.18 -0.14
C PRO A 83 0.27 22.65 -0.08
N GLY A 84 0.63 23.09 1.11
CA GLY A 84 1.31 24.36 1.30
C GLY A 84 2.79 24.29 0.93
N THR A 85 3.51 25.39 1.15
CA THR A 85 4.96 25.48 0.93
C THR A 85 5.71 24.42 1.76
N GLY A 86 6.64 23.72 1.14
CA GLY A 86 7.50 22.74 1.79
C GLY A 86 6.97 21.31 1.80
N MET A 87 5.75 21.07 1.40
CA MET A 87 5.20 19.71 1.26
C MET A 87 5.06 19.31 -0.20
N THR A 88 5.43 18.08 -0.51
CA THR A 88 5.25 17.51 -1.86
C THR A 88 3.77 17.31 -2.19
N GLN A 89 3.39 17.62 -3.41
CA GLN A 89 2.05 17.34 -3.92
C GLN A 89 1.95 15.85 -4.29
N PHE A 90 0.95 15.17 -3.75
CA PHE A 90 0.61 13.80 -4.09
C PHE A 90 -0.61 13.78 -4.99
N ASP A 91 -0.44 13.45 -6.24
CA ASP A 91 -1.55 13.27 -7.19
C ASP A 91 -2.21 11.88 -7.05
N LYS A 92 -3.27 11.65 -7.80
CA LYS A 92 -4.01 10.37 -7.76
C LYS A 92 -3.25 9.20 -8.40
N LYS A 93 -2.17 9.46 -9.14
CA LYS A 93 -1.31 8.42 -9.70
C LYS A 93 -0.31 7.91 -8.66
N THR A 94 0.26 8.84 -7.90
CA THR A 94 1.24 8.54 -6.85
C THR A 94 0.58 7.94 -5.61
N VAL A 95 -0.54 8.54 -5.17
CA VAL A 95 -1.34 8.07 -4.03
C VAL A 95 -2.82 8.07 -4.45
N PRO A 96 -3.34 6.94 -4.93
CA PRO A 96 -4.76 6.79 -5.31
C PRO A 96 -5.72 7.18 -4.18
N ASP A 97 -6.94 7.55 -4.52
CA ASP A 97 -7.92 8.04 -3.53
C ASP A 97 -8.19 7.04 -2.39
N LYS A 98 -8.16 5.75 -2.67
CA LYS A 98 -8.32 4.70 -1.66
C LYS A 98 -7.15 4.67 -0.66
N GLU A 99 -5.94 4.81 -1.15
CA GLU A 99 -4.73 4.87 -0.34
C GLU A 99 -4.67 6.18 0.45
N ALA A 100 -4.97 7.31 -0.18
CA ALA A 100 -5.06 8.61 0.47
C ALA A 100 -6.06 8.59 1.66
N LYS A 101 -7.20 7.92 1.49
CA LYS A 101 -8.18 7.75 2.56
C LYS A 101 -7.62 6.90 3.70
N ALA A 102 -6.97 5.77 3.39
CA ALA A 102 -6.36 4.91 4.39
C ALA A 102 -5.26 5.63 5.19
N ILE A 103 -4.42 6.41 4.51
CA ILE A 103 -3.40 7.27 5.15
C ILE A 103 -4.05 8.28 6.09
N ALA A 104 -5.06 9.00 5.62
CA ALA A 104 -5.73 10.03 6.40
C ALA A 104 -6.40 9.47 7.67
N GLU A 105 -7.05 8.32 7.56
CA GLU A 105 -7.64 7.62 8.70
C GLU A 105 -6.58 7.13 9.69
N TYR A 106 -5.45 6.62 9.19
CA TYR A 106 -4.31 6.24 10.03
C TYR A 106 -3.77 7.43 10.83
N ILE A 107 -3.56 8.58 10.18
CA ILE A 107 -3.08 9.81 10.82
C ILE A 107 -4.01 10.23 11.95
N LEU A 108 -5.31 10.34 11.68
CA LEU A 108 -6.31 10.78 12.66
C LEU A 108 -6.48 9.82 13.84
N LYS A 109 -6.21 8.55 13.64
CA LYS A 109 -6.27 7.52 14.67
C LYS A 109 -5.01 7.47 15.53
N THR A 110 -3.85 7.67 14.93
CA THR A 110 -2.54 7.40 15.53
C THR A 110 -1.96 8.60 16.27
N PHE A 111 -2.03 9.78 15.67
CA PHE A 111 -1.39 11.00 16.22
C PHE A 111 -2.40 11.88 16.98
N LYS A 112 -2.83 11.39 18.13
CA LYS A 112 -3.79 12.05 19.01
C LYS A 112 -3.16 13.11 19.90
#